data_24d52139edd4c5f9ab90c9712b0ff530
#
_entry.id   24d52139edd4c5f9ab90c9712b0ff530
#
_cell.length_a   1.000
_cell.length_b   1.000
_cell.length_c   1.000
_cell.angle_alpha   90.00
_cell.angle_beta   90.00
_cell.angle_gamma   90.00
#
_symmetry.space_group_name_H-M   'P 1'
#
loop_
_entity.id
_entity.type
_entity.pdbx_description
1 polymer ?
#
loop_
_entity_poly.entity_id
_entity_poly.type
_entity_poly.pdbx_seq_one_letter_code
_entity_poly.pdbx_strand_id
1 'polypeptide(L)'
;MPPKADAEYVWRMEDVIQTYSLPYDPKWPVVCFDESCKQLFGEVRPPLPPRSGHPARMDYEYERKGVCHQLVMCEPLRGWRHVKVTERRTRRDYAACVRDLVDVYYPRATRVRLVQDNLNTHDGASLYEAFRPAEARRILDRIEFHYTPKHGSWLNMAETEIGIMNSQCLDRRLDSAILIAEEVAAWEVKRNARKARIHWTFTLAAARQKLRKLYPSIEG
;
A
#
# COMPACT_ATOMS: atom_id res chain seq x y z
N MET A 1 -7.42 -13.78 18.34
CA MET A 1 -7.42 -13.26 19.72
C MET A 1 -7.17 -11.76 19.64
N PRO A 2 -7.90 -10.90 20.37
CA PRO A 2 -7.52 -9.51 20.46
C PRO A 2 -6.11 -9.43 21.04
N PRO A 3 -5.26 -8.49 20.55
CA PRO A 3 -3.91 -8.34 21.08
C PRO A 3 -3.99 -8.06 22.58
N LYS A 4 -3.06 -8.64 23.35
CA LYS A 4 -2.88 -8.28 24.75
C LYS A 4 -2.46 -6.81 24.83
N ALA A 5 -2.66 -6.18 25.99
CA ALA A 5 -2.13 -4.85 26.25
C ALA A 5 -0.63 -4.81 25.92
N ASP A 6 -0.24 -3.91 25.01
CA ASP A 6 1.11 -3.82 24.48
C ASP A 6 1.47 -2.34 24.25
N ALA A 7 2.44 -1.86 25.00
CA ALA A 7 2.90 -0.48 24.91
C ALA A 7 3.45 -0.12 23.52
N GLU A 8 4.15 -1.05 22.86
CA GLU A 8 4.67 -0.83 21.50
C GLU A 8 3.54 -0.71 20.50
N TYR A 9 2.53 -1.58 20.60
CA TYR A 9 1.34 -1.51 19.75
C TYR A 9 0.66 -0.14 19.87
N VAL A 10 0.40 0.29 21.10
CA VAL A 10 -0.28 1.56 21.36
C VAL A 10 0.54 2.75 20.87
N TRP A 11 1.83 2.78 21.13
CA TRP A 11 2.73 3.83 20.64
C TRP A 11 2.68 3.97 19.13
N ARG A 12 2.88 2.86 18.39
CA ARG A 12 2.85 2.87 16.92
C ARG A 12 1.46 3.22 16.37
N MET A 13 0.41 2.71 16.99
CA MET A 13 -0.97 3.03 16.60
C MET A 13 -1.24 4.53 16.75
N GLU A 14 -0.89 5.12 17.91
CA GLU A 14 -1.10 6.54 18.14
C GLU A 14 -0.26 7.42 17.22
N ASP A 15 0.98 7.03 16.91
CA ASP A 15 1.85 7.72 15.96
C ASP A 15 1.22 7.80 14.56
N VAL A 16 0.71 6.69 14.05
CA VAL A 16 0.02 6.64 12.76
C VAL A 16 -1.26 7.47 12.75
N ILE A 17 -2.12 7.34 13.77
CA ILE A 17 -3.36 8.12 13.89
C ILE A 17 -3.05 9.62 13.96
N GLN A 18 -2.02 10.00 14.70
CA GLN A 18 -1.59 11.39 14.81
C GLN A 18 -1.10 11.92 13.47
N THR A 19 -0.31 11.14 12.75
CA THR A 19 0.17 11.48 11.40
C THR A 19 -0.98 11.74 10.45
N TYR A 20 -2.04 10.93 10.49
CA TYR A 20 -3.24 11.14 9.67
C TYR A 20 -4.10 12.34 10.09
N SER A 21 -3.95 12.81 11.32
CA SER A 21 -4.66 14.00 11.82
C SER A 21 -4.00 15.31 11.41
N LEU A 22 -2.80 15.26 10.83
CA LEU A 22 -2.09 16.45 10.37
C LEU A 22 -2.81 17.08 9.17
N PRO A 23 -2.84 18.42 9.07
CA PRO A 23 -3.36 19.09 7.89
C PRO A 23 -2.49 18.76 6.67
N TYR A 24 -3.10 18.85 5.49
CA TYR A 24 -2.37 18.68 4.24
C TYR A 24 -1.26 19.72 4.09
N ASP A 25 -0.04 19.24 3.89
CA ASP A 25 1.13 20.06 3.59
C ASP A 25 1.92 19.45 2.42
N PRO A 26 2.02 20.12 1.25
CA PRO A 26 2.76 19.62 0.10
C PRO A 26 4.27 19.52 0.33
N LYS A 27 4.80 20.15 1.38
CA LYS A 27 6.19 20.02 1.80
C LYS A 27 6.44 18.81 2.68
N TRP A 28 5.37 18.29 3.30
CA TRP A 28 5.38 17.14 4.19
C TRP A 28 4.20 16.20 3.88
N PRO A 29 4.11 15.69 2.63
CA PRO A 29 3.02 14.80 2.25
C PRO A 29 3.03 13.53 3.09
N VAL A 30 1.84 13.02 3.43
CA VAL A 30 1.66 11.72 4.07
C VAL A 30 1.34 10.70 3.00
N VAL A 31 2.24 9.76 2.77
CA VAL A 31 2.09 8.69 1.80
C VAL A 31 2.01 7.36 2.53
N CYS A 32 1.02 6.55 2.19
CA CYS A 32 0.89 5.18 2.66
C CYS A 32 1.48 4.23 1.63
N PHE A 33 2.26 3.26 2.09
CA PHE A 33 2.87 2.23 1.28
C PHE A 33 2.46 0.85 1.78
N ASP A 34 2.10 -0.02 0.85
CA ASP A 34 1.84 -1.44 1.14
C ASP A 34 2.04 -2.29 -0.11
N GLU A 35 2.02 -3.60 0.06
CA GLU A 35 2.16 -4.54 -1.03
C GLU A 35 1.02 -5.56 -1.07
N SER A 36 0.69 -5.96 -2.29
CA SER A 36 -0.27 -7.02 -2.56
C SER A 36 0.33 -8.02 -3.53
N CYS A 37 -0.22 -9.22 -3.57
CA CYS A 37 0.14 -10.21 -4.58
C CYS A 37 -1.08 -10.69 -5.33
N LYS A 38 -0.91 -10.97 -6.62
CA LYS A 38 -1.94 -11.54 -7.48
C LYS A 38 -1.45 -12.84 -8.09
N GLN A 39 -2.22 -13.91 -7.89
CA GLN A 39 -2.02 -15.16 -8.60
C GLN A 39 -2.40 -14.96 -10.07
N LEU A 40 -1.52 -15.37 -10.98
CA LEU A 40 -1.75 -15.37 -12.43
C LEU A 40 -2.49 -16.65 -12.81
N PHE A 41 -3.61 -16.49 -13.53
CA PHE A 41 -4.45 -17.59 -13.97
C PHE A 41 -4.63 -17.52 -15.49
N GLY A 42 -4.18 -18.57 -16.21
CA GLY A 42 -4.48 -18.78 -17.61
C GLY A 42 -5.78 -19.58 -17.80
N GLU A 43 -6.46 -19.34 -18.89
CA GLU A 43 -7.62 -20.13 -19.31
C GLU A 43 -7.13 -21.42 -19.97
N VAL A 44 -7.68 -22.58 -19.57
CA VAL A 44 -7.42 -23.89 -20.20
C VAL A 44 -8.16 -23.96 -21.54
N ARG A 45 -9.38 -23.41 -21.57
CA ARG A 45 -10.22 -23.32 -22.78
C ARG A 45 -10.68 -21.88 -22.97
N PRO A 46 -10.74 -21.37 -24.21
CA PRO A 46 -11.21 -20.02 -24.46
C PRO A 46 -12.66 -19.84 -23.96
N PRO A 47 -12.98 -18.74 -23.27
CA PRO A 47 -14.32 -18.44 -22.81
C PRO A 47 -15.30 -18.36 -24.00
N LEU A 48 -16.50 -18.86 -23.82
CA LEU A 48 -17.57 -18.70 -24.79
C LEU A 48 -18.23 -17.32 -24.63
N PRO A 49 -18.22 -16.47 -25.67
CA PRO A 49 -18.85 -15.15 -25.58
C PRO A 49 -20.37 -15.26 -25.36
N PRO A 50 -21.01 -14.23 -24.81
CA PRO A 50 -22.46 -14.21 -24.65
C PRO A 50 -23.15 -14.25 -26.02
N ARG A 51 -24.27 -15.00 -26.10
CA ARG A 51 -25.16 -15.07 -27.27
C ARG A 51 -26.59 -14.79 -26.81
N SER A 52 -27.48 -14.45 -27.74
CA SER A 52 -28.88 -14.22 -27.41
C SER A 52 -29.47 -15.39 -26.63
N GLY A 53 -29.97 -15.12 -25.41
CA GLY A 53 -30.49 -16.12 -24.49
C GLY A 53 -29.48 -16.94 -23.71
N HIS A 54 -28.17 -16.72 -23.94
CA HIS A 54 -27.10 -17.44 -23.23
C HIS A 54 -26.06 -16.46 -22.68
N PRO A 55 -25.82 -16.43 -21.34
CA PRO A 55 -24.74 -15.62 -20.76
C PRO A 55 -23.36 -16.16 -21.18
N ALA A 56 -22.32 -15.33 -21.05
CA ALA A 56 -20.95 -15.77 -21.22
C ALA A 56 -20.65 -16.98 -20.32
N ARG A 57 -19.91 -17.95 -20.84
CA ARG A 57 -19.49 -19.13 -20.07
C ARG A 57 -17.98 -19.18 -20.01
N MET A 58 -17.46 -19.27 -18.80
CA MET A 58 -16.05 -19.49 -18.53
C MET A 58 -15.87 -20.91 -17.99
N ASP A 59 -14.79 -21.58 -18.40
CA ASP A 59 -14.43 -22.87 -17.83
C ASP A 59 -14.05 -22.68 -16.35
N TYR A 60 -14.40 -23.65 -15.51
CA TYR A 60 -13.95 -23.67 -14.11
C TYR A 60 -12.48 -24.06 -14.00
N GLU A 61 -11.94 -24.78 -14.97
CA GLU A 61 -10.54 -25.13 -15.03
C GLU A 61 -9.65 -23.90 -15.34
N TYR A 62 -8.49 -23.86 -14.72
CA TYR A 62 -7.50 -22.80 -14.92
C TYR A 62 -6.08 -23.33 -14.76
N GLU A 63 -5.15 -22.68 -15.43
CA GLU A 63 -3.72 -22.92 -15.26
C GLU A 63 -3.10 -21.83 -14.39
N ARG A 64 -2.30 -22.25 -13.37
CA ARG A 64 -1.53 -21.30 -12.55
C ARG A 64 -0.26 -20.89 -13.29
N LYS A 65 -0.11 -19.60 -13.61
CA LYS A 65 1.03 -19.04 -14.34
C LYS A 65 2.01 -18.24 -13.45
N GLY A 66 1.99 -18.48 -12.14
CA GLY A 66 2.85 -17.81 -11.19
C GLY A 66 2.13 -16.70 -10.43
N VAL A 67 2.91 -15.80 -9.84
CA VAL A 67 2.43 -14.69 -9.01
C VAL A 67 3.16 -13.43 -9.44
N CYS A 68 2.50 -12.29 -9.42
CA CYS A 68 3.14 -10.98 -9.45
C CYS A 68 2.76 -10.16 -8.22
N HIS A 69 3.54 -9.12 -7.95
CA HIS A 69 3.37 -8.26 -6.79
C HIS A 69 3.02 -6.84 -7.24
N GLN A 70 2.17 -6.17 -6.47
CA GLN A 70 1.81 -4.77 -6.62
C GLN A 70 2.36 -4.01 -5.41
N LEU A 71 3.29 -3.09 -5.64
CA LEU A 71 3.81 -2.17 -4.65
C LEU A 71 2.99 -0.87 -4.78
N VAL A 72 2.14 -0.62 -3.79
CA VAL A 72 1.11 0.43 -3.83
C VAL A 72 1.53 1.60 -2.96
N MET A 73 1.57 2.79 -3.54
CA MET A 73 1.77 4.05 -2.84
C MET A 73 0.52 4.92 -3.01
N CYS A 74 0.03 5.53 -1.94
CA CYS A 74 -1.06 6.49 -2.06
C CYS A 74 -0.89 7.67 -1.10
N GLU A 75 -1.23 8.86 -1.55
CA GLU A 75 -1.39 10.07 -0.72
C GLU A 75 -2.89 10.33 -0.52
N PRO A 76 -3.46 9.94 0.64
CA PRO A 76 -4.89 9.96 0.87
C PRO A 76 -5.53 11.34 0.68
N LEU A 77 -4.93 12.38 1.26
CA LEU A 77 -5.49 13.74 1.23
C LEU A 77 -5.39 14.42 -0.13
N ARG A 78 -4.38 14.11 -0.93
CA ARG A 78 -4.26 14.60 -2.30
C ARG A 78 -5.13 13.80 -3.28
N GLY A 79 -5.44 12.56 -2.93
CA GLY A 79 -6.11 11.61 -3.83
C GLY A 79 -5.20 11.15 -4.95
N TRP A 80 -3.91 10.98 -4.66
CA TRP A 80 -2.90 10.44 -5.58
C TRP A 80 -2.52 9.01 -5.21
N ARG A 81 -2.24 8.20 -6.21
CA ARG A 81 -1.65 6.87 -6.05
C ARG A 81 -0.73 6.53 -7.19
N HIS A 82 0.17 5.60 -6.90
CA HIS A 82 1.00 4.92 -7.89
C HIS A 82 1.16 3.45 -7.50
N VAL A 83 1.12 2.59 -8.50
CA VAL A 83 1.28 1.14 -8.31
C VAL A 83 2.36 0.62 -9.25
N LYS A 84 3.38 0.02 -8.67
CA LYS A 84 4.44 -0.66 -9.42
C LYS A 84 4.19 -2.15 -9.41
N VAL A 85 4.00 -2.75 -10.58
CA VAL A 85 3.87 -4.20 -10.74
C VAL A 85 5.25 -4.81 -10.93
N THR A 86 5.58 -5.85 -10.15
CA THR A 86 6.88 -6.51 -10.15
C THR A 86 6.72 -8.03 -10.10
N GLU A 87 7.69 -8.76 -10.59
CA GLU A 87 7.73 -10.23 -10.47
C GLU A 87 8.11 -10.69 -9.07
N ARG A 88 8.81 -9.85 -8.33
CA ARG A 88 9.32 -10.12 -6.98
C ARG A 88 9.06 -8.94 -6.07
N ARG A 89 9.10 -9.18 -4.76
CA ARG A 89 9.05 -8.16 -3.71
C ARG A 89 10.33 -8.20 -2.89
N THR A 90 11.40 -7.72 -3.45
CA THR A 90 12.71 -7.69 -2.78
C THR A 90 12.96 -6.35 -2.12
N ARG A 91 13.96 -6.30 -1.23
CA ARG A 91 14.46 -5.03 -0.66
C ARG A 91 14.85 -4.02 -1.74
N ARG A 92 15.38 -4.49 -2.89
CA ARG A 92 15.72 -3.64 -4.03
C ARG A 92 14.51 -3.05 -4.72
N ASP A 93 13.42 -3.82 -4.83
CA ASP A 93 12.16 -3.33 -5.41
C ASP A 93 11.54 -2.24 -4.52
N TYR A 94 11.51 -2.48 -3.20
CA TYR A 94 11.10 -1.48 -2.22
C TYR A 94 11.98 -0.22 -2.29
N ALA A 95 13.31 -0.38 -2.24
CA ALA A 95 14.23 0.75 -2.29
C ALA A 95 14.07 1.58 -3.57
N ALA A 96 13.82 0.94 -4.73
CA ALA A 96 13.53 1.63 -5.97
C ALA A 96 12.22 2.44 -5.89
N CYS A 97 11.17 1.90 -5.24
CA CYS A 97 9.93 2.64 -5.00
C CYS A 97 10.16 3.86 -4.11
N VAL A 98 10.92 3.72 -3.03
CA VAL A 98 11.22 4.84 -2.10
C VAL A 98 12.06 5.91 -2.79
N ARG A 99 13.03 5.54 -3.63
CA ARG A 99 13.78 6.50 -4.45
C ARG A 99 12.84 7.25 -5.41
N ASP A 100 12.02 6.52 -6.17
CA ASP A 100 11.09 7.11 -7.12
C ASP A 100 10.07 8.03 -6.40
N LEU A 101 9.68 7.68 -5.16
CA LEU A 101 8.81 8.50 -4.32
C LEU A 101 9.42 9.88 -4.08
N VAL A 102 10.69 9.97 -3.68
CA VAL A 102 11.33 11.26 -3.37
C VAL A 102 11.83 12.01 -4.61
N ASP A 103 12.28 11.31 -5.65
CA ASP A 103 12.94 11.92 -6.80
C ASP A 103 11.96 12.24 -7.94
N VAL A 104 10.93 11.43 -8.13
CA VAL A 104 9.97 11.55 -9.23
C VAL A 104 8.64 12.14 -8.76
N TYR A 105 8.05 11.56 -7.71
CA TYR A 105 6.69 11.94 -7.30
C TYR A 105 6.64 13.14 -6.36
N TYR A 106 7.64 13.29 -5.49
CA TYR A 106 7.74 14.38 -4.52
C TYR A 106 9.08 15.11 -4.52
N PRO A 107 9.62 15.52 -5.68
CA PRO A 107 10.96 16.15 -5.77
C PRO A 107 11.05 17.47 -4.99
N ARG A 108 9.91 18.15 -4.75
CA ARG A 108 9.82 19.44 -4.06
C ARG A 108 9.43 19.35 -2.59
N ALA A 109 9.10 18.17 -2.09
CA ALA A 109 8.79 17.98 -0.67
C ALA A 109 10.06 18.15 0.17
N THR A 110 9.94 18.64 1.38
CA THR A 110 11.06 18.68 2.34
C THR A 110 11.33 17.27 2.84
N ARG A 111 10.28 16.57 3.28
CA ARG A 111 10.28 15.13 3.60
C ARG A 111 8.92 14.54 3.26
N VAL A 112 8.92 13.25 3.00
CA VAL A 112 7.69 12.46 2.86
C VAL A 112 7.49 11.64 4.14
N ARG A 113 6.34 11.80 4.79
CA ARG A 113 5.91 10.95 5.90
C ARG A 113 5.38 9.65 5.31
N LEU A 114 6.15 8.59 5.46
CA LEU A 114 5.85 7.30 4.86
C LEU A 114 5.25 6.36 5.91
N VAL A 115 3.95 6.12 5.80
CA VAL A 115 3.23 5.15 6.63
C VAL A 115 3.28 3.79 5.96
N GLN A 116 3.79 2.79 6.65
CA GLN A 116 3.94 1.43 6.12
C GLN A 116 3.93 0.40 7.26
N ASP A 117 3.85 -0.88 6.90
CA ASP A 117 4.05 -1.96 7.86
C ASP A 117 5.54 -2.14 8.21
N ASN A 118 5.80 -2.91 9.27
CA ASN A 118 7.17 -3.19 9.73
C ASN A 118 7.70 -4.51 9.14
N LEU A 119 7.48 -4.73 7.84
CA LEU A 119 8.08 -5.86 7.15
C LEU A 119 9.60 -5.68 7.05
N ASN A 120 10.36 -6.77 7.10
CA ASN A 120 11.82 -6.75 7.06
C ASN A 120 12.41 -6.16 5.75
N THR A 121 11.61 -6.00 4.72
CA THR A 121 11.97 -5.30 3.48
C THR A 121 11.71 -3.79 3.54
N HIS A 122 10.86 -3.33 4.49
CA HIS A 122 10.38 -1.95 4.58
C HIS A 122 11.17 -1.13 5.60
N ASP A 123 12.49 -1.14 5.47
CA ASP A 123 13.38 -0.40 6.35
C ASP A 123 14.46 0.40 5.59
N GLY A 124 15.16 1.26 6.32
CA GLY A 124 16.25 2.06 5.75
C GLY A 124 17.44 1.24 5.27
N ALA A 125 17.66 0.03 5.80
CA ALA A 125 18.75 -0.85 5.38
C ALA A 125 18.57 -1.30 3.93
N SER A 126 17.32 -1.45 3.46
CA SER A 126 17.01 -1.79 2.08
C SER A 126 17.59 -0.81 1.05
N LEU A 127 17.70 0.47 1.41
CA LEU A 127 18.32 1.47 0.54
C LEU A 127 19.84 1.27 0.44
N TYR A 128 20.51 0.88 1.53
CA TYR A 128 21.95 0.58 1.50
C TYR A 128 22.27 -0.72 0.76
N GLU A 129 21.33 -1.66 0.66
CA GLU A 129 21.48 -2.86 -0.17
C GLU A 129 21.29 -2.58 -1.67
N ALA A 130 20.55 -1.50 -2.00
CA ALA A 130 20.19 -1.16 -3.37
C ALA A 130 21.08 -0.07 -3.98
N PHE A 131 21.57 0.88 -3.18
CA PHE A 131 22.25 2.10 -3.62
C PHE A 131 23.59 2.30 -2.92
N ARG A 132 24.43 3.15 -3.51
CA ARG A 132 25.68 3.59 -2.86
C ARG A 132 25.34 4.36 -1.57
N PRO A 133 26.21 4.30 -0.53
CA PRO A 133 25.92 4.89 0.78
C PRO A 133 25.48 6.36 0.74
N ALA A 134 26.11 7.18 -0.08
CA ALA A 134 25.78 8.60 -0.20
C ALA A 134 24.35 8.79 -0.78
N GLU A 135 23.97 7.98 -1.76
CA GLU A 135 22.62 8.03 -2.35
C GLU A 135 21.56 7.49 -1.38
N ALA A 136 21.82 6.36 -0.74
CA ALA A 136 20.95 5.79 0.28
C ALA A 136 20.68 6.83 1.39
N ARG A 137 21.73 7.51 1.88
CA ARG A 137 21.59 8.54 2.90
C ARG A 137 20.78 9.73 2.43
N ARG A 138 21.03 10.24 1.22
CA ARG A 138 20.28 11.33 0.60
C ARG A 138 18.78 11.02 0.54
N ILE A 139 18.41 9.80 0.17
CA ILE A 139 17.02 9.37 0.11
C ILE A 139 16.43 9.32 1.51
N LEU A 140 17.12 8.70 2.47
CA LEU A 140 16.68 8.58 3.86
C LEU A 140 16.44 9.93 4.52
N ASP A 141 17.27 10.94 4.24
CA ASP A 141 17.09 12.29 4.78
C ASP A 141 15.81 12.98 4.31
N ARG A 142 15.17 12.42 3.27
CA ARG A 142 13.91 12.88 2.69
C ARG A 142 12.69 12.06 3.15
N ILE A 143 12.87 11.05 3.99
CA ILE A 143 11.80 10.18 4.49
C ILE A 143 11.69 10.30 6.01
N GLU A 144 10.47 10.32 6.49
CA GLU A 144 10.09 10.15 7.88
C GLU A 144 9.21 8.91 7.97
N PHE A 145 9.72 7.84 8.61
CA PHE A 145 9.02 6.55 8.67
C PHE A 145 8.03 6.51 9.84
N HIS A 146 6.81 6.07 9.54
CA HIS A 146 5.75 5.77 10.49
C HIS A 146 5.30 4.32 10.30
N TYR A 147 5.57 3.47 11.28
CA TYR A 147 5.30 2.05 11.15
C TYR A 147 4.00 1.66 11.84
N THR A 148 3.13 0.94 11.13
CA THR A 148 1.97 0.32 11.77
C THR A 148 2.40 -0.74 12.77
N PRO A 149 1.65 -0.94 13.87
CA PRO A 149 1.96 -1.98 14.83
C PRO A 149 1.74 -3.38 14.20
N LYS A 150 2.38 -4.38 14.76
CA LYS A 150 2.17 -5.77 14.37
C LYS A 150 0.68 -6.14 14.48
N HIS A 151 0.11 -6.73 13.45
CA HIS A 151 -1.34 -7.00 13.32
C HIS A 151 -2.23 -5.75 13.28
N GLY A 152 -1.65 -4.59 12.95
CA GLY A 152 -2.33 -3.31 12.80
C GLY A 152 -2.44 -2.83 11.35
N SER A 153 -2.49 -3.72 10.35
CA SER A 153 -2.58 -3.36 8.93
C SER A 153 -3.81 -2.49 8.61
N TRP A 154 -4.90 -2.64 9.37
CA TRP A 154 -6.10 -1.80 9.26
C TRP A 154 -5.82 -0.29 9.43
N LEU A 155 -4.69 0.09 10.03
CA LEU A 155 -4.21 1.47 10.14
C LEU A 155 -3.57 1.97 8.84
N ASN A 156 -3.16 1.07 7.92
CA ASN A 156 -2.55 1.48 6.67
C ASN A 156 -3.61 1.78 5.61
N MET A 157 -3.76 3.05 5.24
CA MET A 157 -4.75 3.42 4.19
C MET A 157 -4.42 2.86 2.80
N ALA A 158 -3.19 2.38 2.56
CA ALA A 158 -2.86 1.67 1.32
C ALA A 158 -3.66 0.37 1.15
N GLU A 159 -4.02 -0.31 2.25
CA GLU A 159 -4.90 -1.49 2.24
C GLU A 159 -6.27 -1.17 1.63
N THR A 160 -6.80 0.03 1.89
CA THR A 160 -8.06 0.48 1.27
C THR A 160 -7.91 0.64 -0.24
N GLU A 161 -6.81 1.23 -0.71
CA GLU A 161 -6.55 1.37 -2.16
C GLU A 161 -6.32 0.01 -2.82
N ILE A 162 -5.62 -0.92 -2.16
CA ILE A 162 -5.45 -2.31 -2.62
C ILE A 162 -6.81 -3.00 -2.78
N GLY A 163 -7.69 -2.88 -1.79
CA GLY A 163 -9.05 -3.43 -1.85
C GLY A 163 -9.84 -2.87 -3.03
N ILE A 164 -9.78 -1.57 -3.25
CA ILE A 164 -10.45 -0.89 -4.35
C ILE A 164 -9.84 -1.31 -5.71
N MET A 165 -8.53 -1.36 -5.82
CA MET A 165 -7.82 -1.83 -7.02
C MET A 165 -8.24 -3.25 -7.36
N ASN A 166 -8.20 -4.15 -6.40
CA ASN A 166 -8.59 -5.54 -6.59
C ASN A 166 -10.02 -5.65 -7.11
N SER A 167 -10.99 -4.93 -6.51
CA SER A 167 -12.39 -5.01 -6.91
C SER A 167 -12.70 -4.31 -8.24
N GLN A 168 -11.95 -3.28 -8.63
CA GLN A 168 -12.26 -2.47 -9.81
C GLN A 168 -11.54 -2.89 -11.08
N CYS A 169 -10.34 -3.46 -11.00
CA CYS A 169 -9.57 -3.84 -12.18
C CYS A 169 -8.94 -5.24 -12.13
N LEU A 170 -8.82 -5.86 -10.96
CA LEU A 170 -8.17 -7.16 -10.82
C LEU A 170 -9.14 -8.31 -10.44
N ASP A 171 -10.45 -8.06 -10.34
CA ASP A 171 -11.46 -9.08 -9.99
C ASP A 171 -11.83 -9.97 -11.19
N ARG A 172 -10.79 -10.56 -11.80
CA ARG A 172 -10.91 -11.52 -12.90
C ARG A 172 -9.64 -12.35 -13.02
N ARG A 173 -9.65 -13.37 -13.87
CA ARG A 173 -8.47 -14.11 -14.28
C ARG A 173 -7.60 -13.24 -15.17
N LEU A 174 -6.33 -13.12 -14.79
CA LEU A 174 -5.30 -12.40 -15.51
C LEU A 174 -4.08 -13.32 -15.60
N ASP A 175 -3.58 -13.55 -16.77
CA ASP A 175 -2.60 -14.61 -17.05
C ASP A 175 -1.16 -14.13 -17.05
N SER A 176 -0.93 -12.83 -17.03
CA SER A 176 0.43 -12.26 -17.10
C SER A 176 0.59 -10.99 -16.25
N ALA A 177 1.82 -10.77 -15.78
CA ALA A 177 2.18 -9.55 -15.07
C ALA A 177 2.07 -8.30 -15.97
N ILE A 178 2.28 -8.45 -17.28
CA ILE A 178 2.15 -7.36 -18.25
C ILE A 178 0.69 -6.90 -18.31
N LEU A 179 -0.26 -7.82 -18.44
CA LEU A 179 -1.69 -7.49 -18.47
C LEU A 179 -2.14 -6.84 -17.15
N ILE A 180 -1.64 -7.33 -16.01
CA ILE A 180 -1.92 -6.69 -14.70
C ILE A 180 -1.37 -5.26 -14.68
N ALA A 181 -0.16 -5.03 -15.18
CA ALA A 181 0.45 -3.71 -15.21
C ALA A 181 -0.36 -2.72 -16.07
N GLU A 182 -0.85 -3.17 -17.24
CA GLU A 182 -1.69 -2.36 -18.13
C GLU A 182 -3.04 -2.00 -17.48
N GLU A 183 -3.73 -2.98 -16.88
CA GLU A 183 -5.00 -2.76 -16.18
C GLU A 183 -4.86 -1.81 -14.99
N VAL A 184 -3.81 -2.02 -14.19
CA VAL A 184 -3.51 -1.17 -13.03
C VAL A 184 -3.15 0.25 -13.47
N ALA A 185 -2.34 0.41 -14.54
CA ALA A 185 -1.99 1.73 -15.07
C ALA A 185 -3.24 2.50 -15.57
N ALA A 186 -4.14 1.82 -16.29
CA ALA A 186 -5.40 2.41 -16.74
C ALA A 186 -6.31 2.80 -15.56
N TRP A 187 -6.39 1.97 -14.53
CA TRP A 187 -7.12 2.26 -13.30
C TRP A 187 -6.51 3.46 -12.55
N GLU A 188 -5.19 3.49 -12.40
CA GLU A 188 -4.45 4.57 -11.74
C GLU A 188 -4.73 5.93 -12.39
N VAL A 189 -4.63 6.00 -13.72
CA VAL A 189 -4.91 7.23 -14.49
C VAL A 189 -6.33 7.74 -14.20
N LYS A 190 -7.34 6.87 -14.31
CA LYS A 190 -8.75 7.23 -14.06
C LYS A 190 -8.98 7.71 -12.63
N ARG A 191 -8.37 7.01 -11.66
CA ARG A 191 -8.58 7.30 -10.24
C ARG A 191 -7.84 8.56 -9.80
N ASN A 192 -6.63 8.80 -10.31
CA ASN A 192 -5.87 10.03 -10.09
C ASN A 192 -6.55 11.25 -10.71
N ALA A 193 -7.12 11.12 -11.91
CA ALA A 193 -7.90 12.18 -12.55
C ALA A 193 -9.11 12.61 -11.70
N ARG A 194 -9.75 11.67 -11.01
CA ARG A 194 -10.88 11.95 -10.09
C ARG A 194 -10.44 12.52 -8.75
N LYS A 195 -9.13 12.56 -8.46
CA LYS A 195 -8.58 12.95 -7.15
C LYS A 195 -9.30 12.24 -6.00
N ALA A 196 -9.49 10.92 -6.13
CA ALA A 196 -10.25 10.12 -5.18
C ALA A 196 -9.53 10.07 -3.83
N ARG A 197 -9.98 10.88 -2.89
CA ARG A 197 -9.38 11.03 -1.55
C ARG A 197 -9.89 9.98 -0.59
N ILE A 198 -9.06 9.66 0.41
CA ILE A 198 -9.45 8.88 1.57
C ILE A 198 -9.35 9.80 2.78
N HIS A 199 -10.41 9.86 3.57
CA HIS A 199 -10.45 10.66 4.79
C HIS A 199 -10.42 9.74 6.00
N TRP A 200 -9.38 9.87 6.80
CA TRP A 200 -9.27 9.16 8.06
C TRP A 200 -10.10 9.85 9.13
N THR A 201 -11.06 9.13 9.70
CA THR A 201 -12.01 9.68 10.68
C THR A 201 -11.80 9.15 12.09
N PHE A 202 -10.97 8.13 12.27
CA PHE A 202 -10.71 7.52 13.56
C PHE A 202 -9.66 8.33 14.34
N THR A 203 -10.08 9.02 15.39
CA THR A 203 -9.24 9.94 16.15
C THR A 203 -8.53 9.26 17.31
N LEU A 204 -7.48 9.90 17.88
CA LEU A 204 -6.81 9.44 19.09
C LEU A 204 -7.78 9.27 20.27
N ALA A 205 -8.70 10.23 20.47
CA ALA A 205 -9.70 10.13 21.51
C ALA A 205 -10.60 8.90 21.34
N ALA A 206 -11.04 8.64 20.10
CA ALA A 206 -11.83 7.46 19.79
C ALA A 206 -11.01 6.16 20.00
N ALA A 207 -9.73 6.15 19.64
CA ALA A 207 -8.84 5.02 19.85
C ALA A 207 -8.69 4.70 21.34
N ARG A 208 -8.38 5.69 22.17
CA ARG A 208 -8.25 5.55 23.63
C ARG A 208 -9.53 5.03 24.29
N GLN A 209 -10.69 5.44 23.80
CA GLN A 209 -11.97 4.97 24.30
C GLN A 209 -12.29 3.54 23.81
N LYS A 210 -12.25 3.32 22.50
CA LYS A 210 -12.71 2.04 21.89
C LYS A 210 -11.71 0.91 22.10
N LEU A 211 -10.43 1.23 22.14
CA LEU A 211 -9.33 0.26 22.24
C LEU A 211 -8.65 0.27 23.61
N ARG A 212 -9.33 0.77 24.64
CA ARG A 212 -8.79 0.90 26.01
C ARG A 212 -8.12 -0.37 26.55
N LYS A 213 -8.58 -1.55 26.13
CA LYS A 213 -8.02 -2.85 26.55
C LYS A 213 -6.61 -3.13 26.00
N LEU A 214 -6.17 -2.38 24.99
CA LEU A 214 -4.83 -2.49 24.42
C LEU A 214 -3.82 -1.63 25.16
N TYR A 215 -4.30 -0.64 25.93
CA TYR A 215 -3.44 0.24 26.70
C TYR A 215 -2.97 -0.47 27.97
N PRO A 216 -1.67 -0.42 28.27
CA PRO A 216 -1.15 -0.95 29.52
C PRO A 216 -1.81 -0.28 30.73
N SER A 217 -2.16 -1.06 31.75
CA SER A 217 -2.60 -0.51 33.03
C SER A 217 -1.39 0.08 33.75
N ILE A 218 -1.48 1.35 34.14
CA ILE A 218 -0.52 1.96 35.04
C ILE A 218 -1.07 1.64 36.42
N GLU A 219 -0.47 0.63 37.10
CA GLU A 219 -0.70 0.44 38.53
C GLU A 219 -0.03 1.59 39.25
N GLY A 220 -0.85 2.43 39.88
CA GLY A 220 -0.42 3.53 40.75
C GLY A 220 -0.04 3.02 42.14
#